data_99ff396a99b9c3dfe5ea0f480cc0f7c5
#
_entry.id   99ff396a99b9c3dfe5ea0f480cc0f7c5
#
_cell.length_a   1.000
_cell.length_b   1.000
_cell.length_c   1.000
_cell.angle_alpha   90.00
_cell.angle_beta   90.00
_cell.angle_gamma   90.00
#
_symmetry.space_group_name_H-M   'P 1'
#
loop_
_entity.id
_entity.type
_entity.pdbx_description
1 polymer ?
#
loop_
_entity_poly.entity_id
_entity_poly.type
_entity_poly.pdbx_seq_one_letter_code
_entity_poly.pdbx_strand_id
1 'polypeptide(L)'
;MNSKITKTVFILGMSFLILCGCGKDEQLEEYKTQMSDFFDQIAGLNSDMNAIDASAEDAVSRLLSYLDATEAAFEHLADLEVPEEFGSVESLADEAAENMTQAVSFYHQLYEAESYDNNIAMMADEYYRRANIRLQYIISILHGEMPEGDNVMIIMEGESQADTTPRTEEIMETHGEIETENPLAED
;
A
#
# COMPACT_ATOMS: atom_id res chain seq x y z
N MET A 1 -10.55 34.56 -21.30
CA MET A 1 -10.28 33.22 -21.85
C MET A 1 -10.53 32.24 -20.73
N ASN A 2 -11.78 31.69 -20.68
CA ASN A 2 -12.26 30.93 -19.53
C ASN A 2 -11.91 29.46 -19.70
N SER A 3 -10.91 28.97 -18.95
CA SER A 3 -10.63 27.56 -18.82
C SER A 3 -11.54 26.98 -17.75
N LYS A 4 -12.59 26.27 -18.16
CA LYS A 4 -13.42 25.49 -17.26
C LYS A 4 -12.65 24.21 -16.91
N ILE A 5 -12.10 24.17 -15.69
CA ILE A 5 -11.55 22.94 -15.11
C ILE A 5 -12.76 22.07 -14.76
N THR A 6 -12.98 21.06 -15.58
CA THR A 6 -14.00 20.04 -15.33
C THR A 6 -13.47 19.13 -14.22
N LYS A 7 -13.93 19.37 -12.99
CA LYS A 7 -13.70 18.45 -11.87
C LYS A 7 -14.47 17.16 -12.17
N THR A 8 -13.78 16.15 -12.63
CA THR A 8 -14.33 14.79 -12.72
C THR A 8 -14.35 14.22 -11.31
N VAL A 9 -15.48 14.35 -10.63
CA VAL A 9 -15.77 13.65 -9.40
C VAL A 9 -15.92 12.18 -9.77
N PHE A 10 -14.93 11.38 -9.48
CA PHE A 10 -14.98 9.93 -9.61
C PHE A 10 -15.81 9.40 -8.42
N ILE A 11 -17.12 9.36 -8.59
CA ILE A 11 -17.99 8.65 -7.66
C ILE A 11 -17.82 7.18 -7.99
N LEU A 12 -16.94 6.52 -7.24
CA LEU A 12 -16.84 5.06 -7.24
C LEU A 12 -18.10 4.53 -6.53
N GLY A 13 -19.19 4.42 -7.30
CA GLY A 13 -20.38 3.71 -6.86
C GLY A 13 -20.04 2.24 -6.74
N MET A 14 -19.66 1.78 -5.55
CA MET A 14 -19.42 0.40 -5.22
C MET A 14 -20.76 -0.33 -5.20
N SER A 15 -21.19 -0.80 -6.38
CA SER A 15 -22.29 -1.76 -6.47
C SER A 15 -21.79 -3.10 -5.96
N PHE A 16 -22.00 -3.35 -4.68
CA PHE A 16 -21.77 -4.66 -4.06
C PHE A 16 -22.79 -5.63 -4.68
N LEU A 17 -22.34 -6.44 -5.64
CA LEU A 17 -23.13 -7.55 -6.16
C LEU A 17 -23.23 -8.61 -5.07
N ILE A 18 -24.39 -8.65 -4.41
CA ILE A 18 -24.77 -9.73 -3.49
C ILE A 18 -24.79 -11.03 -4.27
N LEU A 19 -23.73 -11.81 -4.18
CA LEU A 19 -23.75 -13.21 -4.56
C LEU A 19 -24.57 -13.96 -3.51
N CYS A 20 -25.85 -14.21 -3.80
CA CYS A 20 -26.70 -15.10 -3.03
C CYS A 20 -26.17 -16.55 -3.15
N GLY A 21 -25.17 -16.89 -2.35
CA GLY A 21 -24.81 -18.26 -2.02
C GLY A 21 -25.60 -18.69 -0.80
N CYS A 22 -26.32 -19.79 -0.89
CA CYS A 22 -27.15 -20.36 0.17
C CYS A 22 -26.26 -20.95 1.27
N GLY A 23 -26.05 -20.22 2.35
CA GLY A 23 -25.25 -20.52 3.53
C GLY A 23 -24.66 -19.20 4.00
N LYS A 24 -25.42 -18.41 4.78
CA LYS A 24 -24.89 -17.16 5.35
C LYS A 24 -23.81 -17.54 6.34
N ASP A 25 -22.58 -17.43 5.94
CA ASP A 25 -21.47 -17.33 6.87
C ASP A 25 -21.58 -15.94 7.52
N GLU A 26 -22.04 -15.92 8.78
CA GLU A 26 -22.26 -14.68 9.53
C GLU A 26 -20.95 -13.87 9.64
N GLN A 27 -19.81 -14.56 9.77
CA GLN A 27 -18.48 -13.96 9.81
C GLN A 27 -18.14 -13.24 8.49
N LEU A 28 -18.48 -13.82 7.36
CA LEU A 28 -18.25 -13.23 6.04
C LEU A 28 -19.06 -11.95 5.83
N GLU A 29 -20.34 -11.94 6.24
CA GLU A 29 -21.21 -10.76 6.13
C GLU A 29 -20.76 -9.64 7.10
N GLU A 30 -20.30 -10.01 8.30
CA GLU A 30 -19.72 -9.08 9.24
C GLU A 30 -18.44 -8.45 8.69
N TYR A 31 -17.53 -9.27 8.17
CA TYR A 31 -16.30 -8.80 7.54
C TYR A 31 -16.54 -7.86 6.36
N LYS A 32 -17.48 -8.19 5.48
CA LYS A 32 -17.88 -7.30 4.37
C LYS A 32 -18.42 -5.95 4.85
N THR A 33 -19.18 -5.97 5.95
CA THR A 33 -19.70 -4.73 6.54
C THR A 33 -18.55 -3.89 7.10
N GLN A 34 -17.64 -4.49 7.86
CA GLN A 34 -16.47 -3.81 8.43
C GLN A 34 -15.55 -3.24 7.33
N MET A 35 -15.35 -3.98 6.25
CA MET A 35 -14.59 -3.49 5.08
C MET A 35 -15.28 -2.30 4.40
N SER A 36 -16.61 -2.34 4.25
CA SER A 36 -17.36 -1.21 3.70
C SER A 36 -17.24 0.04 4.58
N ASP A 37 -17.36 -0.12 5.89
CA ASP A 37 -17.24 0.98 6.86
C ASP A 37 -15.82 1.57 6.83
N PHE A 38 -14.79 0.74 6.73
CA PHE A 38 -13.41 1.18 6.55
C PHE A 38 -13.24 2.03 5.29
N PHE A 39 -13.72 1.56 4.13
CA PHE A 39 -13.59 2.31 2.88
C PHE A 39 -14.35 3.64 2.91
N ASP A 40 -15.53 3.67 3.51
CA ASP A 40 -16.32 4.89 3.66
C ASP A 40 -15.59 5.88 4.59
N GLN A 41 -14.99 5.41 5.68
CA GLN A 41 -14.17 6.23 6.58
C GLN A 41 -12.96 6.83 5.87
N ILE A 42 -12.18 6.02 5.11
CA ILE A 42 -11.01 6.50 4.36
C ILE A 42 -11.43 7.51 3.29
N ALA A 43 -12.53 7.27 2.58
CA ALA A 43 -13.06 8.22 1.60
C ALA A 43 -13.45 9.56 2.24
N GLY A 44 -14.06 9.53 3.42
CA GLY A 44 -14.39 10.72 4.22
C GLY A 44 -13.16 11.50 4.64
N LEU A 45 -12.17 10.82 5.24
CA LEU A 45 -10.90 11.44 5.67
C LEU A 45 -10.14 12.08 4.49
N ASN A 46 -10.06 11.39 3.34
CA ASN A 46 -9.45 11.94 2.14
C ASN A 46 -10.19 13.17 1.62
N SER A 47 -11.53 13.17 1.68
CA SER A 47 -12.33 14.33 1.30
C SER A 47 -12.06 15.54 2.22
N ASP A 48 -11.97 15.30 3.52
CA ASP A 48 -11.72 16.33 4.53
C ASP A 48 -10.31 16.90 4.41
N MET A 49 -9.28 16.06 4.20
CA MET A 49 -7.92 16.51 3.92
C MET A 49 -7.85 17.38 2.66
N ASN A 50 -8.55 17.01 1.59
CA ASN A 50 -8.58 17.77 0.34
C ASN A 50 -9.37 19.09 0.47
N ALA A 51 -10.20 19.24 1.49
CA ALA A 51 -10.97 20.46 1.77
C ALA A 51 -10.24 21.45 2.68
N ILE A 52 -9.04 21.11 3.16
CA ILE A 52 -8.24 22.02 3.99
C ILE A 52 -7.82 23.25 3.15
N ASP A 53 -8.11 24.45 3.65
CA ASP A 53 -7.53 25.67 3.12
C ASP A 53 -6.09 25.80 3.65
N ALA A 54 -5.10 25.58 2.77
CA ALA A 54 -3.68 25.63 3.12
C ALA A 54 -3.22 26.99 3.66
N SER A 55 -4.01 28.05 3.50
CA SER A 55 -3.73 29.39 4.05
C SER A 55 -4.30 29.62 5.45
N ALA A 56 -5.11 28.69 5.96
CA ALA A 56 -5.68 28.79 7.29
C ALA A 56 -4.61 28.56 8.38
N GLU A 57 -4.74 29.28 9.50
CA GLU A 57 -3.81 29.20 10.63
C GLU A 57 -3.74 27.79 11.23
N ASP A 58 -4.86 27.04 11.17
CA ASP A 58 -5.00 25.69 11.71
C ASP A 58 -4.78 24.58 10.66
N ALA A 59 -4.37 24.92 9.43
CA ALA A 59 -4.27 23.96 8.31
C ALA A 59 -3.39 22.74 8.65
N VAL A 60 -2.21 22.97 9.22
CA VAL A 60 -1.27 21.91 9.60
C VAL A 60 -1.86 21.02 10.71
N SER A 61 -2.40 21.64 11.75
CA SER A 61 -3.02 20.88 12.86
C SER A 61 -4.19 20.01 12.40
N ARG A 62 -5.01 20.50 11.47
CA ARG A 62 -6.10 19.73 10.88
C ARG A 62 -5.58 18.60 10.02
N LEU A 63 -4.56 18.84 9.19
CA LEU A 63 -3.93 17.82 8.37
C LEU A 63 -3.39 16.67 9.23
N LEU A 64 -2.60 16.98 10.27
CA LEU A 64 -2.06 15.97 11.18
C LEU A 64 -3.18 15.19 11.88
N SER A 65 -4.23 15.85 12.35
CA SER A 65 -5.38 15.17 12.96
C SER A 65 -6.09 14.19 12.00
N TYR A 66 -6.21 14.52 10.72
CA TYR A 66 -6.78 13.60 9.73
C TYR A 66 -5.83 12.45 9.38
N LEU A 67 -4.52 12.70 9.38
CA LEU A 67 -3.51 11.65 9.20
C LEU A 67 -3.53 10.67 10.37
N ASP A 68 -3.61 11.15 11.62
CA ASP A 68 -3.77 10.32 12.82
C ASP A 68 -5.03 9.46 12.74
N ALA A 69 -6.14 10.05 12.28
CA ALA A 69 -7.39 9.31 12.11
C ALA A 69 -7.29 8.27 10.97
N THR A 70 -6.48 8.54 9.95
CA THR A 70 -6.20 7.60 8.87
C THR A 70 -5.35 6.43 9.39
N GLU A 71 -4.31 6.70 10.18
CA GLU A 71 -3.50 5.68 10.84
C GLU A 71 -4.38 4.75 11.70
N ALA A 72 -5.20 5.32 12.57
CA ALA A 72 -6.11 4.55 13.41
C ALA A 72 -7.10 3.68 12.60
N ALA A 73 -7.54 4.14 11.43
CA ALA A 73 -8.38 3.34 10.55
C ALA A 73 -7.61 2.15 9.96
N PHE A 74 -6.35 2.33 9.56
CA PHE A 74 -5.51 1.24 9.05
C PHE A 74 -5.12 0.24 10.14
N GLU A 75 -4.86 0.69 11.38
CA GLU A 75 -4.67 -0.19 12.54
C GLU A 75 -5.91 -1.04 12.77
N HIS A 76 -7.10 -0.42 12.72
CA HIS A 76 -8.35 -1.17 12.85
C HIS A 76 -8.55 -2.19 11.71
N LEU A 77 -8.16 -1.85 10.48
CA LEU A 77 -8.19 -2.80 9.35
C LEU A 77 -7.33 -4.04 9.61
N ALA A 78 -6.12 -3.86 10.17
CA ALA A 78 -5.22 -4.96 10.52
C ALA A 78 -5.77 -5.85 11.66
N ASP A 79 -6.59 -5.27 12.56
CA ASP A 79 -7.20 -5.99 13.68
C ASP A 79 -8.48 -6.78 13.28
N LEU A 80 -8.95 -6.66 12.03
CA LEU A 80 -10.15 -7.38 11.58
C LEU A 80 -9.91 -8.88 11.49
N GLU A 81 -10.89 -9.67 11.94
CA GLU A 81 -10.87 -11.12 11.76
C GLU A 81 -11.18 -11.48 10.30
N VAL A 82 -10.13 -11.86 9.54
CA VAL A 82 -10.24 -12.15 8.12
C VAL A 82 -10.82 -13.55 7.90
N PRO A 83 -11.91 -13.73 7.12
CA PRO A 83 -12.43 -15.04 6.74
C PRO A 83 -11.40 -15.87 5.96
N GLU A 84 -11.41 -17.19 6.13
CA GLU A 84 -10.46 -18.13 5.53
C GLU A 84 -10.34 -17.95 4.00
N GLU A 85 -11.44 -17.61 3.33
CA GLU A 85 -11.47 -17.37 1.87
C GLU A 85 -10.67 -16.13 1.43
N PHE A 86 -10.39 -15.21 2.35
CA PHE A 86 -9.59 -13.99 2.14
C PHE A 86 -8.28 -13.99 2.93
N GLY A 87 -7.77 -15.15 3.36
CA GLY A 87 -6.60 -15.25 4.25
C GLY A 87 -5.37 -14.45 3.80
N SER A 88 -5.19 -14.24 2.49
CA SER A 88 -4.11 -13.40 1.98
C SER A 88 -4.29 -11.89 2.26
N VAL A 89 -5.47 -11.45 2.68
CA VAL A 89 -5.73 -10.05 3.04
C VAL A 89 -5.10 -9.70 4.39
N GLU A 90 -4.99 -10.64 5.32
CA GLU A 90 -4.44 -10.42 6.67
C GLU A 90 -3.04 -9.78 6.60
N SER A 91 -2.10 -10.43 5.90
CA SER A 91 -0.74 -9.89 5.77
C SER A 91 -0.67 -8.56 5.02
N LEU A 92 -1.56 -8.33 4.06
CA LEU A 92 -1.63 -7.05 3.34
C LEU A 92 -2.18 -5.93 4.22
N ALA A 93 -3.13 -6.24 5.11
CA ALA A 93 -3.67 -5.28 6.08
C ALA A 93 -2.60 -4.88 7.10
N ASP A 94 -1.85 -5.85 7.63
CA ASP A 94 -0.70 -5.61 8.52
C ASP A 94 0.34 -4.70 7.87
N GLU A 95 0.77 -5.04 6.65
CA GLU A 95 1.75 -4.22 5.90
C GLU A 95 1.21 -2.82 5.58
N ALA A 96 -0.09 -2.69 5.31
CA ALA A 96 -0.72 -1.40 5.06
C ALA A 96 -0.70 -0.53 6.32
N ALA A 97 -1.05 -1.10 7.47
CA ALA A 97 -1.02 -0.42 8.76
C ALA A 97 0.40 0.01 9.14
N GLU A 98 1.39 -0.88 9.07
CA GLU A 98 2.79 -0.55 9.33
C GLU A 98 3.29 0.62 8.46
N ASN A 99 3.00 0.58 7.15
CA ASN A 99 3.39 1.65 6.25
C ASN A 99 2.67 2.95 6.57
N MET A 100 1.39 2.92 6.96
CA MET A 100 0.65 4.12 7.34
C MET A 100 1.20 4.73 8.62
N THR A 101 1.50 3.94 9.64
CA THR A 101 2.17 4.40 10.88
C THR A 101 3.49 5.09 10.58
N GLN A 102 4.33 4.52 9.70
CA GLN A 102 5.58 5.18 9.30
C GLN A 102 5.33 6.50 8.57
N ALA A 103 4.36 6.53 7.65
CA ALA A 103 3.99 7.75 6.93
C ALA A 103 3.58 8.87 7.89
N VAL A 104 2.66 8.58 8.80
CA VAL A 104 2.13 9.56 9.77
C VAL A 104 3.24 10.06 10.69
N SER A 105 4.09 9.16 11.18
CA SER A 105 5.27 9.53 11.98
C SER A 105 6.20 10.52 11.25
N PHE A 106 6.46 10.31 9.95
CA PHE A 106 7.27 11.23 9.15
C PHE A 106 6.55 12.55 8.87
N TYR A 107 5.23 12.55 8.65
CA TYR A 107 4.46 13.78 8.51
C TYR A 107 4.49 14.63 9.80
N HIS A 108 4.36 14.02 10.98
CA HIS A 108 4.54 14.72 12.26
C HIS A 108 5.94 15.32 12.34
N GLN A 109 7.00 14.54 12.07
CA GLN A 109 8.38 15.04 12.08
C GLN A 109 8.56 16.23 11.12
N LEU A 110 7.93 16.18 9.93
CA LEU A 110 8.03 17.22 8.92
C LEU A 110 7.36 18.53 9.35
N TYR A 111 6.13 18.43 9.86
CA TYR A 111 5.30 19.62 10.11
C TYR A 111 5.49 20.22 11.51
N GLU A 112 6.05 19.46 12.47
CA GLU A 112 6.40 19.95 13.80
C GLU A 112 7.84 20.48 13.89
N ALA A 113 8.67 20.26 12.85
CA ALA A 113 10.03 20.77 12.81
C ALA A 113 10.08 22.28 12.56
N GLU A 114 11.14 22.95 13.07
CA GLU A 114 11.38 24.39 12.81
C GLU A 114 11.67 24.70 11.33
N SER A 115 12.14 23.71 10.57
CA SER A 115 12.48 23.85 9.16
C SER A 115 12.01 22.65 8.35
N TYR A 116 11.53 22.90 7.14
CA TYR A 116 11.11 21.86 6.21
C TYR A 116 12.30 21.02 5.73
N ASP A 117 12.18 19.69 5.84
CA ASP A 117 13.16 18.74 5.35
C ASP A 117 12.58 17.90 4.19
N ASN A 118 13.12 18.09 3.00
CA ASN A 118 12.66 17.41 1.80
C ASN A 118 12.85 15.87 1.85
N ASN A 119 13.86 15.37 2.58
CA ASN A 119 14.07 13.94 2.71
C ASN A 119 12.98 13.31 3.60
N ILE A 120 12.62 13.99 4.69
CA ILE A 120 11.52 13.56 5.56
C ILE A 120 10.20 13.56 4.76
N ALA A 121 9.94 14.61 3.97
CA ALA A 121 8.77 14.67 3.11
C ALA A 121 8.70 13.49 2.11
N MET A 122 9.82 13.19 1.44
CA MET A 122 9.90 12.05 0.52
C MET A 122 9.67 10.71 1.23
N MET A 123 10.15 10.54 2.46
CA MET A 123 9.89 9.33 3.25
C MET A 123 8.42 9.21 3.62
N ALA A 124 7.80 10.29 4.08
CA ALA A 124 6.37 10.32 4.40
C ALA A 124 5.52 9.90 3.19
N ASP A 125 5.75 10.53 2.04
CA ASP A 125 5.03 10.25 0.79
C ASP A 125 5.23 8.80 0.32
N GLU A 126 6.45 8.28 0.42
CA GLU A 126 6.75 6.90 0.01
C GLU A 126 6.04 5.87 0.88
N TYR A 127 6.04 6.03 2.20
CA TYR A 127 5.32 5.12 3.09
C TYR A 127 3.80 5.24 2.91
N TYR A 128 3.27 6.45 2.76
CA TYR A 128 1.86 6.66 2.45
C TYR A 128 1.44 5.97 1.14
N ARG A 129 2.27 6.09 0.10
CA ARG A 129 2.05 5.40 -1.17
C ARG A 129 2.06 3.87 -1.01
N ARG A 130 2.99 3.32 -0.21
CA ARG A 130 3.07 1.87 0.05
C ARG A 130 1.81 1.35 0.75
N ALA A 131 1.33 2.05 1.77
CA ALA A 131 0.08 1.70 2.43
C ALA A 131 -1.09 1.64 1.44
N ASN A 132 -1.23 2.66 0.59
CA ASN A 132 -2.30 2.71 -0.42
C ASN A 132 -2.18 1.61 -1.50
N ILE A 133 -0.97 1.20 -1.87
CA ILE A 133 -0.77 0.06 -2.80
C ILE A 133 -1.28 -1.24 -2.16
N ARG A 134 -0.99 -1.49 -0.87
CA ARG A 134 -1.52 -2.68 -0.16
C ARG A 134 -3.04 -2.66 -0.12
N LEU A 135 -3.62 -1.49 0.13
CA LEU A 135 -5.07 -1.32 0.09
C LEU A 135 -5.67 -1.63 -1.29
N GLN A 136 -5.02 -1.24 -2.38
CA GLN A 136 -5.45 -1.60 -3.74
C GLN A 136 -5.41 -3.11 -3.97
N TYR A 137 -4.39 -3.82 -3.45
CA TYR A 137 -4.33 -5.28 -3.53
C TYR A 137 -5.44 -5.95 -2.73
N ILE A 138 -5.76 -5.45 -1.54
CA ILE A 138 -6.90 -5.92 -0.75
C ILE A 138 -8.19 -5.77 -1.56
N ILE A 139 -8.43 -4.60 -2.17
CA ILE A 139 -9.61 -4.35 -3.01
C ILE A 139 -9.69 -5.36 -4.16
N SER A 140 -8.58 -5.62 -4.87
CA SER A 140 -8.54 -6.61 -5.96
C SER A 140 -8.92 -8.01 -5.48
N ILE A 141 -8.36 -8.45 -4.35
CA ILE A 141 -8.66 -9.77 -3.76
C ILE A 141 -10.14 -9.88 -3.37
N LEU A 142 -10.70 -8.84 -2.74
CA LEU A 142 -12.12 -8.82 -2.36
C LEU A 142 -13.06 -8.85 -3.57
N HIS A 143 -12.59 -8.40 -4.73
CA HIS A 143 -13.31 -8.51 -6.00
C HIS A 143 -13.05 -9.84 -6.74
N GLY A 144 -12.25 -10.74 -6.18
CA GLY A 144 -11.87 -11.99 -6.82
C GLY A 144 -10.87 -11.82 -7.95
N GLU A 145 -10.15 -10.71 -7.98
CA GLU A 145 -9.10 -10.41 -8.95
C GLU A 145 -7.74 -10.76 -8.36
N MET A 146 -6.81 -11.22 -9.20
CA MET A 146 -5.41 -11.38 -8.77
C MET A 146 -4.71 -10.03 -8.81
N PRO A 147 -4.16 -9.54 -7.68
CA PRO A 147 -3.40 -8.30 -7.70
C PRO A 147 -2.14 -8.46 -8.58
N GLU A 148 -1.96 -7.52 -9.50
CA GLU A 148 -0.78 -7.44 -10.35
C GLU A 148 0.18 -6.37 -9.81
N GLY A 149 1.46 -6.73 -9.61
CA GLY A 149 2.50 -5.80 -9.17
C GLY A 149 3.87 -6.44 -9.04
N ASP A 150 4.92 -5.64 -9.16
CA ASP A 150 6.33 -6.09 -9.24
C ASP A 150 6.85 -6.82 -7.98
N ASN A 151 6.12 -6.80 -6.86
CA ASN A 151 6.51 -7.42 -5.60
C ASN A 151 5.38 -8.22 -4.93
N VAL A 152 4.40 -8.67 -5.70
CA VAL A 152 3.33 -9.53 -5.19
C VAL A 152 3.71 -10.99 -5.44
N MET A 153 4.00 -11.74 -4.37
CA MET A 153 4.16 -13.18 -4.42
C MET A 153 2.92 -13.81 -3.78
N ILE A 154 2.02 -14.33 -4.61
CA ILE A 154 0.85 -15.06 -4.11
C ILE A 154 1.27 -16.51 -3.89
N ILE A 155 1.31 -16.93 -2.62
CA ILE A 155 1.52 -18.33 -2.26
C ILE A 155 0.14 -18.98 -2.19
N MET A 156 -0.20 -19.75 -3.23
CA MET A 156 -1.40 -20.59 -3.18
C MET A 156 -1.09 -21.83 -2.34
N GLU A 157 -1.64 -21.91 -1.14
CA GLU A 157 -1.63 -23.13 -0.35
C GLU A 157 -2.53 -24.17 -1.04
N GLY A 158 -1.92 -25.10 -1.78
CA GLY A 158 -2.67 -26.20 -2.40
C GLY A 158 -1.98 -26.92 -3.54
N GLU A 159 -0.89 -26.43 -4.10
CA GLU A 159 -0.10 -27.19 -5.07
C GLU A 159 1.05 -27.92 -4.39
N SER A 160 0.78 -29.20 -4.12
CA SER A 160 1.75 -30.22 -3.77
C SER A 160 3.00 -30.07 -4.64
N GLN A 161 4.14 -29.91 -3.99
CA GLN A 161 5.47 -29.92 -4.60
C GLN A 161 5.62 -31.16 -5.50
N ALA A 162 5.49 -30.95 -6.81
CA ALA A 162 6.00 -31.85 -7.81
C ALA A 162 7.24 -31.19 -8.41
N ASP A 163 8.39 -31.64 -7.88
CA ASP A 163 9.67 -31.78 -8.58
C ASP A 163 10.10 -30.62 -9.48
N THR A 164 10.76 -29.62 -8.91
CA THR A 164 11.72 -28.79 -9.64
C THR A 164 13.12 -29.02 -9.09
N THR A 165 13.76 -30.06 -9.60
CA THR A 165 15.20 -30.23 -9.53
C THR A 165 15.85 -28.98 -10.14
N PRO A 166 16.73 -28.25 -9.43
CA PRO A 166 17.44 -27.15 -10.04
C PRO A 166 18.38 -27.69 -11.11
N ARG A 167 18.08 -27.37 -12.35
CA ARG A 167 18.99 -27.60 -13.47
C ARG A 167 20.22 -26.72 -13.27
N THR A 168 21.27 -27.33 -12.80
CA THR A 168 22.60 -26.73 -12.74
C THR A 168 23.04 -26.46 -14.19
N GLU A 169 22.93 -25.24 -14.67
CA GLU A 169 23.62 -24.82 -15.87
C GLU A 169 25.07 -24.60 -15.50
N GLU A 170 25.93 -25.43 -16.08
CA GLU A 170 27.39 -25.30 -16.05
C GLU A 170 27.79 -23.93 -16.60
N ILE A 171 28.29 -23.07 -15.70
CA ILE A 171 28.99 -21.86 -16.11
C ILE A 171 30.37 -22.32 -16.57
N MET A 172 30.56 -22.32 -17.88
CA MET A 172 31.85 -22.49 -18.53
C MET A 172 32.80 -21.39 -18.05
N GLU A 173 33.78 -21.74 -17.26
CA GLU A 173 34.96 -20.92 -16.97
C GLU A 173 35.73 -20.63 -18.25
N THR A 174 35.62 -19.44 -18.79
CA THR A 174 36.63 -18.92 -19.70
C THR A 174 37.66 -18.16 -18.89
N HIS A 175 38.77 -18.82 -18.62
CA HIS A 175 40.04 -18.19 -18.22
C HIS A 175 40.44 -17.20 -19.31
N GLY A 176 40.34 -15.91 -19.03
CA GLY A 176 41.04 -14.85 -19.75
C GLY A 176 42.24 -14.41 -18.92
N GLU A 177 43.40 -14.84 -19.33
CA GLU A 177 44.67 -14.34 -18.80
C GLU A 177 44.78 -12.82 -19.04
N ILE A 178 44.92 -12.07 -17.96
CA ILE A 178 45.28 -10.65 -18.01
C ILE A 178 46.78 -10.58 -17.85
N GLU A 179 47.50 -10.41 -18.98
CA GLU A 179 48.90 -10.01 -18.99
C GLU A 179 49.04 -8.60 -18.40
N THR A 180 49.75 -8.53 -17.30
CA THR A 180 50.23 -7.29 -16.71
C THR A 180 51.50 -6.84 -17.43
N GLU A 181 51.41 -5.94 -18.38
CA GLU A 181 52.57 -5.15 -18.84
C GLU A 181 52.71 -3.89 -17.99
N ASN A 182 53.80 -3.85 -17.26
CA ASN A 182 54.25 -2.69 -16.51
C ASN A 182 55.35 -2.00 -17.33
N PRO A 183 55.25 -0.73 -17.74
CA PRO A 183 56.38 0.05 -18.20
C PRO A 183 56.76 1.09 -17.13
N LEU A 184 57.64 0.71 -16.23
CA LEU A 184 58.58 1.65 -15.62
C LEU A 184 59.93 1.48 -16.32
N ALA A 185 60.41 2.53 -17.00
CA ALA A 185 61.77 3.02 -16.95
C ALA A 185 62.06 4.08 -18.03
N GLU A 186 62.56 5.21 -17.53
CA GLU A 186 63.59 6.08 -18.05
C GLU A 186 63.36 6.88 -19.35
N ASP A 187 63.28 8.22 -19.29
CA ASP A 187 64.35 9.24 -19.03
C ASP A 187 63.68 10.62 -18.76
#